data_cc627ad0abf92f689ab4f854f4bf9f69
#
_entry.id   cc627ad0abf92f689ab4f854f4bf9f69
#
_cell.length_a   1.000
_cell.length_b   1.000
_cell.length_c   1.000
_cell.angle_alpha   90.00
_cell.angle_beta   90.00
_cell.angle_gamma   90.00
#
_symmetry.space_group_name_H-M   'P 1'
#
loop_
_entity.id
_entity.type
_entity.pdbx_description
1 polymer ?
#
loop_
_entity_poly.entity_id
_entity_poly.type
_entity_poly.pdbx_seq_one_letter_code
_entity_poly.pdbx_strand_id
1 'polypeptide(L)'
;VIGVSSNDFNQELKSKEEVKKFCEVNFGINFPMTDITTIKGDNAHPFFKWAKDTSGFKPKWNFYKILINKSGQIEDTFNSITKPKSTKLISAIEKIL
;
A
#
# COMPACT_ATOMS: atom_id res chain seq x y z
N VAL A 1 6.62 1.56 -7.56
CA VAL A 1 6.08 1.48 -6.20
C VAL A 1 5.43 2.80 -5.83
N ILE A 2 4.26 2.75 -5.26
CA ILE A 2 3.56 3.92 -4.73
C ILE A 2 3.20 3.63 -3.28
N GLY A 3 3.57 4.53 -2.38
CA GLY A 3 3.19 4.46 -0.97
C GLY A 3 1.86 5.16 -0.73
N VAL A 4 0.94 4.51 -0.05
CA VAL A 4 -0.36 5.08 0.32
C VAL A 4 -0.41 5.29 1.82
N SER A 5 -0.42 6.55 2.24
CA SER A 5 -0.53 6.91 3.66
C SER A 5 -1.99 6.92 4.09
N SER A 6 -2.29 6.36 5.26
CA SER A 6 -3.65 6.35 5.80
C SER A 6 -3.62 6.58 7.31
N ASN A 7 -4.65 7.24 7.83
CA ASN A 7 -4.85 7.42 9.26
C ASN A 7 -5.89 6.44 9.83
N ASP A 8 -6.33 5.46 9.06
CA ASP A 8 -7.39 4.53 9.49
C ASP A 8 -6.96 3.64 10.66
N PHE A 9 -5.66 3.56 10.92
CA PHE A 9 -5.11 2.80 12.05
C PHE A 9 -4.54 3.70 13.14
N ASN A 10 -4.80 5.02 13.07
CA ASN A 10 -4.34 6.03 14.03
C ASN A 10 -2.83 6.06 14.22
N GLN A 11 -2.07 5.77 13.17
CA GLN A 11 -0.61 5.71 13.22
C GLN A 11 0.09 6.67 12.27
N GLU A 12 -0.68 7.47 11.51
CA GLU A 12 -0.14 8.41 10.57
C GLU A 12 0.02 9.82 11.16
N LEU A 13 0.96 10.57 10.60
CA LEU A 13 1.15 11.98 10.92
C LEU A 13 0.07 12.82 10.22
N LYS A 14 -0.09 14.08 10.67
CA LYS A 14 -1.25 14.90 10.27
C LYS A 14 -1.22 15.40 8.84
N SER A 15 -0.04 15.53 8.23
CA SER A 15 0.09 16.09 6.89
C SER A 15 0.93 15.20 5.98
N LYS A 16 0.73 15.36 4.67
CA LYS A 16 1.52 14.67 3.66
C LYS A 16 3.02 14.98 3.80
N GLU A 17 3.35 16.24 4.05
CA GLU A 17 4.73 16.67 4.18
C GLU A 17 5.41 16.04 5.39
N GLU A 18 4.72 15.95 6.52
CA GLU A 18 5.22 15.30 7.73
C GLU A 18 5.43 13.79 7.50
N VAL A 19 4.48 13.13 6.85
CA VAL A 19 4.57 11.71 6.53
C VAL A 19 5.75 11.45 5.60
N LYS A 20 5.88 12.23 4.54
CA LYS A 20 6.97 12.09 3.58
C LYS A 20 8.32 12.27 4.24
N LYS A 21 8.49 13.34 5.03
CA LYS A 21 9.73 13.62 5.75
C LYS A 21 10.06 12.51 6.73
N PHE A 22 9.08 12.03 7.49
CA PHE A 22 9.26 10.94 8.44
C PHE A 22 9.76 9.68 7.74
N CYS A 23 9.13 9.31 6.63
CA CYS A 23 9.52 8.12 5.86
C CYS A 23 10.92 8.27 5.25
N GLU A 24 11.25 9.44 4.69
CA GLU A 24 12.58 9.69 4.13
C GLU A 24 13.67 9.61 5.18
N VAL A 25 13.46 10.22 6.34
CA VAL A 25 14.45 10.29 7.42
C VAL A 25 14.63 8.93 8.10
N ASN A 26 13.53 8.22 8.38
CA ASN A 26 13.57 7.00 9.18
C ASN A 26 13.70 5.71 8.36
N PHE A 27 13.23 5.71 7.10
CA PHE A 27 13.19 4.50 6.27
C PHE A 27 13.86 4.65 4.92
N GLY A 28 14.36 5.83 4.57
CA GLY A 28 15.02 6.07 3.28
C GLY A 28 14.10 5.92 2.08
N ILE A 29 12.81 6.19 2.23
CA ILE A 29 11.83 6.04 1.16
C ILE A 29 11.99 7.17 0.15
N ASN A 30 12.13 6.80 -1.13
CA ASN A 30 12.29 7.75 -2.22
C ASN A 30 11.27 7.56 -3.35
N PHE A 31 10.29 6.66 -3.19
CA PHE A 31 9.23 6.47 -4.19
C PHE A 31 8.04 7.40 -3.91
N PRO A 32 7.15 7.61 -4.92
CA PRO A 32 5.99 8.48 -4.76
C PRO A 32 5.07 8.04 -3.62
N MET A 33 4.52 9.02 -2.92
CA MET A 33 3.56 8.78 -1.84
C MET A 33 2.30 9.62 -2.08
N THR A 34 1.14 9.04 -1.75
CA THR A 34 -0.12 9.76 -1.82
C THR A 34 -0.31 10.70 -0.63
N ASP A 35 -1.30 11.58 -0.73
CA ASP A 35 -1.84 12.25 0.45
C ASP A 35 -2.44 11.23 1.41
N ILE A 36 -2.71 11.65 2.65
CA ILE A 36 -3.38 10.79 3.62
C ILE A 36 -4.74 10.38 3.04
N THR A 37 -4.94 9.07 2.89
CA THR A 37 -6.05 8.51 2.14
C THR A 37 -6.85 7.55 3.02
N THR A 38 -8.18 7.63 2.97
CA THR A 38 -9.04 6.65 3.62
C THR A 38 -9.05 5.37 2.80
N ILE A 39 -8.74 4.24 3.44
CA ILE A 39 -8.56 2.97 2.74
C ILE A 39 -9.55 1.89 3.15
N LYS A 40 -10.36 2.11 4.17
CA LYS A 40 -11.38 1.14 4.60
C LYS A 40 -12.70 1.84 4.93
N GLY A 41 -13.77 1.05 5.00
CA GLY A 41 -15.12 1.54 5.28
C GLY A 41 -15.78 2.18 4.06
N ASP A 42 -16.93 2.81 4.29
CA ASP A 42 -17.74 3.36 3.20
C ASP A 42 -17.10 4.58 2.53
N ASN A 43 -16.21 5.26 3.22
CA ASN A 43 -15.51 6.44 2.69
C ASN A 43 -14.15 6.11 2.08
N ALA A 44 -13.84 4.84 1.88
CA ALA A 44 -12.57 4.44 1.27
C ALA A 44 -12.45 4.99 -0.15
N HIS A 45 -11.21 5.35 -0.53
CA HIS A 45 -10.92 5.76 -1.89
C HIS A 45 -11.40 4.69 -2.89
N PRO A 46 -11.95 5.07 -4.05
CA PRO A 46 -12.48 4.11 -5.03
C PRO A 46 -11.53 2.97 -5.40
N PHE A 47 -10.23 3.22 -5.43
CA PHE A 47 -9.24 2.18 -5.68
C PHE A 47 -9.34 1.05 -4.65
N PHE A 48 -9.49 1.38 -3.37
CA PHE A 48 -9.57 0.39 -2.30
C PHE A 48 -10.91 -0.32 -2.25
N LYS A 49 -11.98 0.36 -2.64
CA LYS A 49 -13.29 -0.29 -2.83
C LYS A 49 -13.21 -1.31 -3.95
N TRP A 50 -12.60 -0.96 -5.06
CA TRP A 50 -12.39 -1.85 -6.18
C TRP A 50 -11.52 -3.06 -5.77
N ALA A 51 -10.44 -2.83 -5.04
CA ALA A 51 -9.56 -3.91 -4.58
C ALA A 51 -10.30 -4.89 -3.67
N LYS A 52 -11.14 -4.38 -2.77
CA LYS A 52 -11.96 -5.20 -1.89
C LYS A 52 -12.96 -6.03 -2.68
N ASP A 53 -13.68 -5.40 -3.62
CA ASP A 53 -14.71 -6.07 -4.40
C ASP A 53 -14.14 -7.11 -5.36
N THR A 54 -12.96 -6.84 -5.91
CA THR A 54 -12.34 -7.71 -6.92
C THR A 54 -11.53 -8.86 -6.30
N SER A 55 -10.80 -8.60 -5.21
CA SER A 55 -9.88 -9.58 -4.62
C SER A 55 -10.12 -9.86 -3.15
N GLY A 56 -11.07 -9.20 -2.52
CA GLY A 56 -11.29 -9.31 -1.08
C GLY A 56 -10.23 -8.61 -0.24
N PHE A 57 -9.44 -7.73 -0.83
CA PHE A 57 -8.36 -7.04 -0.13
C PHE A 57 -8.91 -6.12 0.96
N LYS A 58 -8.59 -6.43 2.21
CA LYS A 58 -8.98 -5.64 3.38
C LYS A 58 -7.75 -5.42 4.24
N PRO A 59 -7.07 -4.27 4.11
CA PRO A 59 -5.92 -4.01 4.96
C PRO A 59 -6.37 -3.89 6.41
N LYS A 60 -5.71 -4.65 7.29
CA LYS A 60 -6.01 -4.69 8.72
C LYS A 60 -4.97 -3.95 9.53
N TRP A 61 -3.86 -3.59 8.92
CA TRP A 61 -2.75 -2.90 9.55
C TRP A 61 -1.88 -2.23 8.50
N ASN A 62 -0.81 -1.58 8.94
CA ASN A 62 0.16 -0.94 8.06
C ASN A 62 0.93 -1.95 7.21
N PHE A 63 1.52 -1.48 6.12
CA PHE A 63 2.40 -2.26 5.24
C PHE A 63 1.72 -3.39 4.46
N TYR A 64 0.42 -3.34 4.31
CA TYR A 64 -0.28 -4.20 3.36
C TYR A 64 0.08 -3.81 1.93
N LYS A 65 0.17 -4.78 1.05
CA LYS A 65 0.68 -4.58 -0.31
C LYS A 65 -0.27 -5.18 -1.35
N ILE A 66 -0.43 -4.48 -2.46
CA ILE A 66 -1.17 -4.94 -3.62
C ILE A 66 -0.23 -4.94 -4.81
N LEU A 67 -0.15 -6.06 -5.52
CA LEU A 67 0.64 -6.17 -6.74
C LEU A 67 -0.30 -6.11 -7.95
N ILE A 68 -0.06 -5.13 -8.82
CA ILE A 68 -0.87 -4.91 -10.03
C ILE A 68 -0.01 -5.22 -11.24
N ASN A 69 -0.54 -6.04 -12.17
CA ASN A 69 0.17 -6.44 -13.35
C ASN A 69 0.07 -5.38 -14.47
N LYS A 70 0.74 -5.62 -15.59
CA LYS A 70 0.78 -4.69 -16.73
C LYS A 70 -0.58 -4.46 -17.37
N SER A 71 -1.53 -5.35 -17.16
CA SER A 71 -2.90 -5.21 -17.66
C SER A 71 -3.82 -4.45 -16.72
N GLY A 72 -3.31 -3.96 -15.59
CA GLY A 72 -4.09 -3.23 -14.60
C GLY A 72 -4.93 -4.11 -13.69
N GLN A 73 -4.64 -5.39 -13.61
CA GLN A 73 -5.35 -6.34 -12.76
C GLN A 73 -4.54 -6.64 -11.51
N ILE A 74 -5.25 -6.96 -10.41
CA ILE A 74 -4.59 -7.37 -9.17
C ILE A 74 -4.04 -8.78 -9.36
N GLU A 75 -2.71 -8.88 -9.31
CA GLU A 75 -2.01 -10.17 -9.44
C GLU A 75 -1.96 -10.90 -8.12
N ASP A 76 -1.66 -10.18 -7.03
CA ASP A 76 -1.58 -10.76 -5.71
C ASP A 76 -1.67 -9.67 -4.64
N THR A 77 -1.92 -10.09 -3.41
CA THR A 77 -1.94 -9.20 -2.25
C THR A 77 -1.11 -9.79 -1.13
N PHE A 78 -0.51 -8.92 -0.31
CA PHE A 78 0.36 -9.36 0.77
C PHE A 78 0.02 -8.57 2.04
N ASN A 79 0.05 -9.25 3.18
CA ASN A 79 -0.15 -8.60 4.47
C ASN A 79 1.15 -7.98 4.99
N SER A 80 1.08 -7.43 6.21
CA SER A 80 2.24 -6.76 6.83
C SER A 80 3.39 -7.70 7.19
N ILE A 81 3.14 -9.00 7.30
CA ILE A 81 4.18 -9.99 7.64
C ILE A 81 5.15 -10.19 6.48
N THR A 82 4.66 -10.05 5.24
CA THR A 82 5.52 -10.19 4.05
C THR A 82 6.41 -8.97 3.90
N LYS A 83 7.71 -9.14 4.10
CA LYS A 83 8.68 -8.05 3.99
C LYS A 83 8.90 -7.65 2.53
N PRO A 84 9.22 -6.37 2.25
CA PRO A 84 9.44 -5.90 0.87
C PRO A 84 10.50 -6.66 0.09
N LYS A 85 11.53 -7.16 0.76
CA LYS A 85 12.63 -7.90 0.12
C LYS A 85 12.50 -9.41 0.27
N SER A 86 11.34 -9.92 0.68
CA SER A 86 11.11 -11.35 0.82
C SER A 86 11.17 -12.03 -0.56
N THR A 87 11.61 -13.26 -0.59
CA THR A 87 11.63 -14.08 -1.81
C THR A 87 10.22 -14.20 -2.41
N LYS A 88 9.21 -14.34 -1.57
CA LYS A 88 7.82 -14.45 -2.00
C LYS A 88 7.38 -13.23 -2.81
N LEU A 89 7.64 -12.03 -2.30
CA LEU A 89 7.25 -10.79 -2.98
C LEU A 89 8.09 -10.54 -4.23
N ILE A 90 9.40 -10.71 -4.13
CA ILE A 90 10.31 -10.52 -5.26
C ILE A 90 9.97 -11.48 -6.41
N SER A 91 9.71 -12.75 -6.11
CA SER A 91 9.31 -13.71 -7.13
C SER A 91 8.00 -13.36 -7.80
N ALA A 92 7.02 -12.86 -7.03
CA ALA A 92 5.75 -12.44 -7.59
C ALA A 92 5.92 -11.24 -8.54
N ILE A 93 6.77 -10.27 -8.18
CA ILE A 93 7.06 -9.12 -9.03
C ILE A 93 7.77 -9.56 -10.32
N GLU A 94 8.75 -10.43 -10.22
CA GLU A 94 9.51 -10.91 -11.38
C GLU A 94 8.63 -11.62 -12.40
N LYS A 95 7.60 -12.33 -11.96
CA LYS A 95 6.67 -13.04 -12.84
C LYS A 95 5.86 -12.11 -13.73
N ILE A 96 5.63 -10.87 -13.32
CA ILE A 96 4.79 -9.92 -14.05
C ILE A 96 5.57 -8.84 -14.79
N LEU A 97 6.87 -8.82 -14.65
CA LEU A 97 7.73 -7.85 -15.35
C LEU A 97 7.85 -8.12 -16.85
#